data_3d59748d646e70f32fe4d7c271c4e2cc
#
_entry.id   3d59748d646e70f32fe4d7c271c4e2cc
#
_cell.length_a   1.000
_cell.length_b   1.000
_cell.length_c   1.000
_cell.angle_alpha   90.00
_cell.angle_beta   90.00
_cell.angle_gamma   90.00
#
_symmetry.space_group_name_H-M   'P 1'
#
loop_
_entity.id
_entity.type
_entity.pdbx_description
1 polymer ?
#
loop_
_entity_poly.entity_id
_entity_poly.type
_entity_poly.pdbx_seq_one_letter_code
_entity_poly.pdbx_strand_id
1 'polypeptide(L)'
;MAQNKKKIYNLFYFFLTSHLVLWTVVPSLVNQNLPLDTIEALAWGSNLDWGFNKHPPLSAFFPELLFYLFGPKDWVYYLLSQIFVIIGFYFVFKLSNEILNDFKLSFVSVLLLEGIYFYNFTTPEFNVNIAQLPFWALTVYFAWKIFDKKNPEISDLFILGIFAAAGFLSKYLFLYLLISIDLLFFYLFFILKDRKFKFSYLISLEVFLVLLIPHLIWLINNDYVTISYVLARTGSSEFQIINHIVNPILFLLKQFGILIPFFILTIILIKKLKFKINFKDKKFLFLFFINIVPLILMFVTSMVLGSKIRTMWMTPFYLFIGLLVIYLFKTQINFKKINNFSYCFLFLFLFSPFLYGYISITKDDKRTDYPGKQIAEKVQYEWDQNFDEPIGFVIGNEWNAGNLSYHLKSRPKWEGFVEGNNILNEAKEYICIDDICVGTYK
;
A
#
# COMPACT_ATOMS: atom_id res chain seq x y z
N MET A 1 14.45 5.92 -34.34
CA MET A 1 13.43 5.34 -33.42
C MET A 1 14.08 4.67 -32.19
N ALA A 2 15.05 3.77 -32.35
CA ALA A 2 15.72 3.08 -31.26
C ALA A 2 16.43 4.01 -30.25
N GLN A 3 17.12 5.06 -30.70
CA GLN A 3 17.80 6.04 -29.85
C GLN A 3 16.85 6.83 -28.94
N ASN A 4 15.68 7.22 -29.46
CA ASN A 4 14.64 7.88 -28.65
C ASN A 4 14.05 6.95 -27.59
N LYS A 5 13.87 5.67 -27.93
CA LYS A 5 13.41 4.65 -26.98
C LYS A 5 14.41 4.50 -25.81
N LYS A 6 15.70 4.33 -26.10
CA LYS A 6 16.77 4.22 -25.09
C LYS A 6 16.80 5.45 -24.18
N LYS A 7 16.67 6.66 -24.75
CA LYS A 7 16.66 7.91 -23.95
C LYS A 7 15.49 7.92 -22.94
N ILE A 8 14.29 7.49 -23.34
CA ILE A 8 13.12 7.49 -22.44
C ILE A 8 13.29 6.45 -21.34
N TYR A 9 13.81 5.25 -21.65
CA TYR A 9 14.11 4.26 -20.62
C TYR A 9 15.13 4.78 -19.61
N ASN A 10 16.19 5.45 -20.07
CA ASN A 10 17.18 6.05 -19.17
C ASN A 10 16.56 7.12 -18.26
N LEU A 11 15.68 7.98 -18.80
CA LEU A 11 14.96 8.98 -18.01
C LEU A 11 14.00 8.31 -17.00
N PHE A 12 13.32 7.24 -17.40
CA PHE A 12 12.44 6.50 -16.52
C PHE A 12 13.21 5.86 -15.36
N TYR A 13 14.31 5.16 -15.63
CA TYR A 13 15.13 4.59 -14.56
C TYR A 13 15.78 5.66 -13.68
N PHE A 14 16.22 6.78 -14.26
CA PHE A 14 16.72 7.92 -13.51
C PHE A 14 15.64 8.47 -12.55
N PHE A 15 14.40 8.60 -13.02
CA PHE A 15 13.28 9.01 -12.19
C PHE A 15 13.03 8.02 -11.04
N LEU A 16 12.95 6.71 -11.33
CA LEU A 16 12.76 5.68 -10.29
C LEU A 16 13.87 5.72 -9.23
N THR A 17 15.12 5.80 -9.68
CA THR A 17 16.28 5.86 -8.76
C THR A 17 16.26 7.14 -7.93
N SER A 18 15.96 8.29 -8.55
CA SER A 18 15.89 9.57 -7.83
C SER A 18 14.76 9.57 -6.81
N HIS A 19 13.58 9.03 -7.16
CA HIS A 19 12.46 8.89 -6.24
C HIS A 19 12.84 8.01 -5.04
N LEU A 20 13.38 6.82 -5.31
CA LEU A 20 13.84 5.90 -4.26
C LEU A 20 14.85 6.57 -3.33
N VAL A 21 15.87 7.23 -3.89
CA VAL A 21 16.92 7.88 -3.08
C VAL A 21 16.37 9.01 -2.24
N LEU A 22 15.60 9.93 -2.84
CA LEU A 22 15.05 11.09 -2.13
C LEU A 22 14.14 10.65 -0.96
N TRP A 23 13.21 9.75 -1.21
CA TRP A 23 12.24 9.30 -0.21
C TRP A 23 12.77 8.23 0.76
N THR A 24 14.00 7.75 0.56
CA THR A 24 14.74 6.97 1.55
C THR A 24 15.61 7.90 2.41
N VAL A 25 16.40 8.76 1.78
CA VAL A 25 17.44 9.56 2.47
C VAL A 25 16.80 10.67 3.30
N VAL A 26 15.84 11.43 2.74
CA VAL A 26 15.26 12.58 3.46
C VAL A 26 14.62 12.15 4.79
N PRO A 27 13.68 11.18 4.86
CA PRO A 27 13.12 10.76 6.14
C PRO A 27 14.16 10.14 7.08
N SER A 28 15.17 9.44 6.55
CA SER A 28 16.24 8.86 7.37
C SER A 28 17.11 9.91 8.06
N LEU A 29 17.20 11.12 7.50
CA LEU A 29 17.99 12.21 8.07
C LEU A 29 17.21 13.10 9.04
N VAL A 30 15.88 13.20 8.87
CA VAL A 30 15.07 14.17 9.62
C VAL A 30 14.20 13.55 10.72
N ASN A 31 13.98 12.24 10.71
CA ASN A 31 13.21 11.54 11.73
C ASN A 31 14.14 10.86 12.75
N GLN A 32 13.70 10.82 14.01
CA GLN A 32 14.43 10.18 15.12
C GLN A 32 13.93 8.76 15.41
N ASN A 33 12.75 8.43 14.91
CA ASN A 33 12.11 7.13 15.05
C ASN A 33 11.29 6.78 13.80
N LEU A 34 10.94 5.51 13.65
CA LEU A 34 10.07 5.06 12.57
C LEU A 34 8.61 5.56 12.75
N PRO A 35 7.85 5.73 11.66
CA PRO A 35 6.43 6.04 11.72
C PRO A 35 5.60 4.96 12.42
N LEU A 36 4.38 5.35 12.85
CA LEU A 36 3.48 4.51 13.65
C LEU A 36 3.19 3.15 13.01
N ASP A 37 2.67 3.14 11.79
CA ASP A 37 2.24 1.88 11.14
C ASP A 37 3.45 0.95 10.86
N THR A 38 4.66 1.52 10.69
CA THR A 38 5.89 0.73 10.53
C THR A 38 6.30 0.04 11.83
N ILE A 39 6.22 0.73 12.98
CA ILE A 39 6.46 0.14 14.29
C ILE A 39 5.42 -0.92 14.64
N GLU A 40 4.13 -0.67 14.34
CA GLU A 40 3.07 -1.67 14.53
C GLU A 40 3.35 -2.93 13.69
N ALA A 41 3.75 -2.76 12.42
CA ALA A 41 4.11 -3.89 11.55
C ALA A 41 5.32 -4.68 12.08
N LEU A 42 6.30 -4.00 12.67
CA LEU A 42 7.44 -4.65 13.34
C LEU A 42 7.04 -5.33 14.64
N ALA A 43 6.11 -4.77 15.42
CA ALA A 43 5.58 -5.43 16.61
C ALA A 43 4.91 -6.76 16.25
N TRP A 44 4.02 -6.76 15.25
CA TRP A 44 3.38 -7.98 14.75
C TRP A 44 4.38 -8.96 14.13
N GLY A 45 5.36 -8.45 13.36
CA GLY A 45 6.39 -9.24 12.70
C GLY A 45 7.24 -10.04 13.67
N SER A 46 7.45 -9.56 14.90
CA SER A 46 8.22 -10.29 15.93
C SER A 46 7.65 -11.69 16.25
N ASN A 47 6.38 -11.94 15.96
CA ASN A 47 5.70 -13.23 16.13
C ASN A 47 5.65 -14.08 14.87
N LEU A 48 5.75 -13.48 13.67
CA LEU A 48 5.60 -14.16 12.36
C LEU A 48 4.32 -15.01 12.26
N ASP A 49 3.22 -14.53 12.84
CA ASP A 49 1.95 -15.24 12.83
C ASP A 49 1.19 -15.03 11.50
N TRP A 50 0.23 -15.91 11.20
CA TRP A 50 -0.54 -15.89 9.96
C TRP A 50 -1.67 -14.85 9.93
N GLY A 51 -1.72 -13.98 10.90
CA GLY A 51 -2.62 -12.83 10.98
C GLY A 51 -2.41 -12.05 12.26
N PHE A 52 -2.98 -10.85 12.31
CA PHE A 52 -2.87 -9.95 13.46
C PHE A 52 -4.23 -9.32 13.75
N ASN A 53 -4.36 -8.72 14.92
CA ASN A 53 -5.61 -8.08 15.34
C ASN A 53 -6.17 -7.06 14.33
N LYS A 54 -5.31 -6.35 13.61
CA LYS A 54 -5.73 -5.28 12.68
C LYS A 54 -5.64 -5.67 11.20
N HIS A 55 -4.68 -6.55 10.83
CA HIS A 55 -4.31 -6.76 9.44
C HIS A 55 -3.89 -8.21 9.14
N PRO A 56 -3.98 -8.64 7.86
CA PRO A 56 -3.39 -9.89 7.39
C PRO A 56 -1.85 -9.87 7.47
N PRO A 57 -1.17 -11.03 7.32
CA PRO A 57 0.22 -11.22 7.76
C PRO A 57 1.28 -10.50 6.92
N LEU A 58 1.12 -10.32 5.61
CA LEU A 58 2.23 -9.90 4.74
C LEU A 58 2.74 -8.50 5.02
N SER A 59 1.91 -7.60 5.57
CA SER A 59 2.35 -6.26 5.96
C SER A 59 3.40 -6.28 7.09
N ALA A 60 3.43 -7.35 7.89
CA ALA A 60 4.40 -7.54 8.97
C ALA A 60 5.60 -8.40 8.55
N PHE A 61 5.40 -9.36 7.64
CA PHE A 61 6.47 -10.27 7.21
C PHE A 61 7.61 -9.56 6.49
N PHE A 62 7.32 -8.54 5.68
CA PHE A 62 8.36 -7.80 4.97
C PHE A 62 9.26 -6.98 5.91
N PRO A 63 8.73 -6.18 6.85
CA PRO A 63 9.56 -5.50 7.84
C PRO A 63 10.39 -6.49 8.68
N GLU A 64 9.82 -7.60 9.13
CA GLU A 64 10.53 -8.58 9.95
C GLU A 64 11.66 -9.28 9.17
N LEU A 65 11.44 -9.63 7.90
CA LEU A 65 12.50 -10.15 7.06
C LEU A 65 13.70 -9.18 6.99
N LEU A 66 13.43 -7.88 6.87
CA LEU A 66 14.48 -6.87 6.84
C LEU A 66 15.10 -6.66 8.24
N PHE A 67 14.33 -6.79 9.31
CA PHE A 67 14.88 -6.79 10.65
C PHE A 67 15.88 -7.93 10.83
N TYR A 68 15.52 -9.13 10.40
CA TYR A 68 16.41 -10.30 10.47
C TYR A 68 17.72 -10.09 9.71
N LEU A 69 17.67 -9.39 8.55
CA LEU A 69 18.86 -9.17 7.70
C LEU A 69 19.72 -7.98 8.17
N PHE A 70 19.13 -6.91 8.68
CA PHE A 70 19.81 -5.63 8.92
C PHE A 70 19.72 -5.13 10.38
N GLY A 71 18.85 -5.70 11.19
CA GLY A 71 18.57 -5.23 12.56
C GLY A 71 17.81 -3.90 12.60
N PRO A 72 17.80 -3.22 13.75
CA PRO A 72 17.05 -1.98 13.96
C PRO A 72 17.72 -0.77 13.31
N LYS A 73 17.65 -0.69 12.00
CA LYS A 73 18.18 0.42 11.19
C LYS A 73 17.05 1.09 10.42
N ASP A 74 16.61 2.26 10.84
CA ASP A 74 15.43 2.97 10.33
C ASP A 74 15.44 3.18 8.81
N TRP A 75 16.60 3.53 8.22
CA TRP A 75 16.72 3.75 6.78
C TRP A 75 16.30 2.54 5.92
N VAL A 76 16.43 1.33 6.46
CA VAL A 76 16.07 0.09 5.75
C VAL A 76 14.56 0.01 5.51
N TYR A 77 13.75 0.50 6.44
CA TYR A 77 12.28 0.47 6.33
C TYR A 77 11.76 1.59 5.43
N TYR A 78 12.43 2.73 5.40
CA TYR A 78 12.19 3.75 4.36
C TYR A 78 12.53 3.20 2.98
N LEU A 79 13.68 2.51 2.83
CA LEU A 79 14.05 1.85 1.58
C LEU A 79 13.03 0.79 1.16
N LEU A 80 12.57 -0.06 2.08
CA LEU A 80 11.53 -1.07 1.82
C LEU A 80 10.29 -0.41 1.21
N SER A 81 9.81 0.65 1.84
CA SER A 81 8.65 1.40 1.36
C SER A 81 8.86 1.90 -0.07
N GLN A 82 10.02 2.48 -0.37
CA GLN A 82 10.31 2.99 -1.70
C GLN A 82 10.48 1.88 -2.75
N ILE A 83 11.04 0.73 -2.40
CA ILE A 83 11.09 -0.44 -3.29
C ILE A 83 9.68 -0.84 -3.71
N PHE A 84 8.73 -0.87 -2.79
CA PHE A 84 7.34 -1.22 -3.08
C PHE A 84 6.66 -0.19 -4.01
N VAL A 85 6.91 1.10 -3.80
CA VAL A 85 6.41 2.17 -4.67
C VAL A 85 6.99 2.06 -6.08
N ILE A 86 8.32 1.91 -6.23
CA ILE A 86 8.95 1.87 -7.56
C ILE A 86 8.60 0.60 -8.34
N ILE A 87 8.33 -0.53 -7.68
CA ILE A 87 7.77 -1.73 -8.33
C ILE A 87 6.40 -1.38 -8.92
N GLY A 88 5.53 -0.69 -8.16
CA GLY A 88 4.26 -0.19 -8.66
C GLY A 88 4.44 0.68 -9.91
N PHE A 89 5.31 1.69 -9.86
CA PHE A 89 5.61 2.59 -11.00
C PHE A 89 6.16 1.84 -12.22
N TYR A 90 7.02 0.86 -11.98
CA TYR A 90 7.58 0.04 -13.05
C TYR A 90 6.48 -0.71 -13.83
N PHE A 91 5.55 -1.34 -13.12
CA PHE A 91 4.45 -2.06 -13.77
C PHE A 91 3.40 -1.12 -14.37
N VAL A 92 3.18 0.07 -13.82
CA VAL A 92 2.40 1.12 -14.48
C VAL A 92 3.04 1.51 -15.82
N PHE A 93 4.35 1.77 -15.86
CA PHE A 93 5.06 2.06 -17.11
C PHE A 93 4.95 0.93 -18.13
N LYS A 94 5.17 -0.32 -17.66
CA LYS A 94 5.15 -1.52 -18.49
C LYS A 94 3.77 -1.73 -19.12
N LEU A 95 2.70 -1.67 -18.32
CA LEU A 95 1.33 -1.77 -18.80
C LEU A 95 0.95 -0.62 -19.74
N SER A 96 1.35 0.60 -19.37
CA SER A 96 1.12 1.79 -20.21
C SER A 96 1.72 1.62 -21.60
N ASN A 97 2.93 1.05 -21.68
CA ASN A 97 3.60 0.83 -22.97
C ASN A 97 2.88 -0.23 -23.81
N GLU A 98 2.34 -1.28 -23.21
CA GLU A 98 1.55 -2.29 -23.93
C GLU A 98 0.21 -1.73 -24.45
N ILE A 99 -0.46 -0.90 -23.64
CA ILE A 99 -1.77 -0.33 -24.01
C ILE A 99 -1.64 0.83 -25.00
N LEU A 100 -0.70 1.77 -24.75
CA LEU A 100 -0.55 3.00 -25.53
C LEU A 100 0.31 2.81 -26.77
N ASN A 101 1.24 1.85 -26.77
CA ASN A 101 2.27 1.66 -27.80
C ASN A 101 3.13 2.92 -28.05
N ASP A 102 3.32 3.73 -27.00
CA ASP A 102 4.11 4.97 -27.03
C ASP A 102 4.87 5.16 -25.72
N PHE A 103 6.20 5.10 -25.78
CA PHE A 103 7.08 5.19 -24.61
C PHE A 103 7.01 6.56 -23.92
N LYS A 104 6.78 7.66 -24.68
CA LYS A 104 6.66 9.00 -24.09
C LYS A 104 5.39 9.14 -23.30
N LEU A 105 4.26 8.73 -23.88
CA LEU A 105 2.97 8.73 -23.20
C LEU A 105 2.98 7.81 -21.99
N SER A 106 3.64 6.66 -22.10
CA SER A 106 3.79 5.71 -20.98
C SER A 106 4.59 6.31 -19.82
N PHE A 107 5.68 7.02 -20.12
CA PHE A 107 6.45 7.71 -19.11
C PHE A 107 5.66 8.84 -18.45
N VAL A 108 4.97 9.65 -19.25
CA VAL A 108 4.07 10.71 -18.73
C VAL A 108 2.98 10.13 -17.82
N SER A 109 2.42 8.95 -18.12
CA SER A 109 1.43 8.27 -17.27
C SER A 109 1.96 8.03 -15.86
N VAL A 110 3.24 7.68 -15.74
CA VAL A 110 3.90 7.49 -14.43
C VAL A 110 4.20 8.82 -13.76
N LEU A 111 4.75 9.79 -14.50
CA LEU A 111 5.08 11.11 -13.95
C LEU A 111 3.86 11.85 -13.37
N LEU A 112 2.67 11.62 -13.92
CA LEU A 112 1.42 12.18 -13.40
C LEU A 112 1.12 11.71 -11.96
N LEU A 113 1.61 10.54 -11.54
CA LEU A 113 1.41 10.01 -10.19
C LEU A 113 2.07 10.88 -9.11
N GLU A 114 3.12 11.63 -9.45
CA GLU A 114 3.73 12.62 -8.54
C GLU A 114 2.75 13.76 -8.17
N GLY A 115 1.69 13.96 -8.93
CA GLY A 115 0.58 14.86 -8.57
C GLY A 115 -0.35 14.28 -7.49
N ILE A 116 -0.09 13.09 -6.97
CA ILE A 116 -0.90 12.45 -5.93
C ILE A 116 0.00 12.16 -4.73
N TYR A 117 -0.21 12.87 -3.61
CA TYR A 117 0.67 12.81 -2.45
C TYR A 117 0.81 11.39 -1.83
N PHE A 118 -0.07 10.45 -2.18
CA PHE A 118 0.04 9.05 -1.78
C PHE A 118 1.26 8.34 -2.37
N TYR A 119 1.85 8.86 -3.44
CA TYR A 119 3.00 8.24 -4.11
C TYR A 119 4.32 8.98 -3.86
N ASN A 120 4.27 10.02 -3.00
CA ASN A 120 5.44 10.77 -2.58
C ASN A 120 5.40 11.05 -1.07
N PHE A 121 4.70 12.08 -0.63
CA PHE A 121 4.74 12.61 0.74
C PHE A 121 4.39 11.60 1.85
N THR A 122 3.50 10.64 1.60
CA THR A 122 3.11 9.62 2.60
C THR A 122 3.88 8.31 2.47
N THR A 123 4.73 8.17 1.45
CA THR A 123 5.46 6.92 1.19
C THR A 123 6.60 6.59 2.16
N PRO A 124 7.16 7.50 2.97
CA PRO A 124 8.12 7.11 4.00
C PRO A 124 7.58 6.10 5.01
N GLU A 125 6.29 6.15 5.30
CA GLU A 125 5.68 5.19 6.21
C GLU A 125 5.35 3.88 5.49
N PHE A 126 6.12 2.81 5.79
CA PHE A 126 5.74 1.47 5.35
C PHE A 126 4.50 1.02 6.12
N ASN A 127 3.40 0.89 5.43
CA ASN A 127 2.11 0.48 5.97
C ASN A 127 1.38 -0.46 5.01
N VAL A 128 0.23 -0.95 5.42
CA VAL A 128 -0.59 -1.88 4.62
C VAL A 128 -1.01 -1.32 3.26
N ASN A 129 -1.09 0.01 3.08
CA ASN A 129 -1.43 0.60 1.79
C ASN A 129 -0.26 0.54 0.83
N ILE A 130 0.96 0.75 1.33
CA ILE A 130 2.20 0.58 0.56
C ILE A 130 2.47 -0.90 0.31
N ALA A 131 2.29 -1.77 1.32
CA ALA A 131 2.52 -3.20 1.20
C ALA A 131 1.73 -3.85 0.05
N GLN A 132 0.52 -3.37 -0.26
CA GLN A 132 -0.27 -3.91 -1.36
C GLN A 132 0.07 -3.33 -2.75
N LEU A 133 0.82 -2.20 -2.86
CA LEU A 133 1.08 -1.54 -4.16
C LEU A 133 1.71 -2.44 -5.23
N PRO A 134 2.82 -3.17 -4.96
CA PRO A 134 3.42 -4.04 -5.97
C PRO A 134 2.47 -5.16 -6.40
N PHE A 135 1.71 -5.72 -5.45
CA PHE A 135 0.76 -6.78 -5.75
C PHE A 135 -0.44 -6.26 -6.54
N TRP A 136 -0.92 -5.05 -6.26
CA TRP A 136 -1.93 -4.37 -7.07
C TRP A 136 -1.46 -4.21 -8.52
N ALA A 137 -0.24 -3.69 -8.69
CA ALA A 137 0.34 -3.48 -10.01
C ALA A 137 0.54 -4.78 -10.79
N LEU A 138 1.06 -5.82 -10.14
CA LEU A 138 1.28 -7.14 -10.71
C LEU A 138 -0.02 -7.85 -11.06
N THR A 139 -1.01 -7.83 -10.16
CA THR A 139 -2.34 -8.40 -10.40
C THR A 139 -2.99 -7.75 -11.63
N VAL A 140 -2.97 -6.42 -11.74
CA VAL A 140 -3.50 -5.70 -12.90
C VAL A 140 -2.71 -6.06 -14.17
N TYR A 141 -1.39 -6.14 -14.09
CA TYR A 141 -0.55 -6.48 -15.25
C TYR A 141 -0.83 -7.90 -15.77
N PHE A 142 -0.93 -8.91 -14.88
CA PHE A 142 -1.22 -10.28 -15.30
C PHE A 142 -2.69 -10.44 -15.71
N ALA A 143 -3.63 -9.74 -15.09
CA ALA A 143 -5.02 -9.68 -15.57
C ALA A 143 -5.08 -9.10 -17.00
N TRP A 144 -4.29 -8.05 -17.32
CA TRP A 144 -4.16 -7.53 -18.69
C TRP A 144 -3.60 -8.57 -19.65
N LYS A 145 -2.52 -9.26 -19.30
CA LYS A 145 -1.94 -10.32 -20.14
C LYS A 145 -2.96 -11.42 -20.51
N ILE A 146 -3.78 -11.80 -19.53
CA ILE A 146 -4.84 -12.78 -19.72
C ILE A 146 -5.95 -12.20 -20.60
N PHE A 147 -6.34 -10.95 -20.36
CA PHE A 147 -7.40 -10.25 -21.10
C PHE A 147 -7.05 -10.02 -22.58
N ASP A 148 -5.81 -9.64 -22.87
CA ASP A 148 -5.37 -9.28 -24.23
C ASP A 148 -5.07 -10.51 -25.10
N LYS A 149 -4.55 -11.60 -24.53
CA LYS A 149 -4.20 -12.83 -25.25
C LYS A 149 -5.43 -13.65 -25.64
N LYS A 150 -5.39 -14.25 -26.83
CA LYS A 150 -6.43 -15.22 -27.26
C LYS A 150 -6.40 -16.53 -26.45
N ASN A 151 -5.19 -16.98 -26.10
CA ASN A 151 -4.94 -18.16 -25.28
C ASN A 151 -3.91 -17.75 -24.21
N PRO A 152 -4.32 -17.44 -22.98
CA PRO A 152 -3.41 -17.14 -21.89
C PRO A 152 -2.61 -18.40 -21.54
N GLU A 153 -1.36 -18.21 -21.15
CA GLU A 153 -0.53 -19.28 -20.64
C GLU A 153 -0.99 -19.68 -19.23
N ILE A 154 -0.91 -20.95 -18.89
CA ILE A 154 -1.26 -21.46 -17.55
C ILE A 154 -0.38 -20.75 -16.48
N SER A 155 0.88 -20.46 -16.81
CA SER A 155 1.76 -19.68 -15.95
C SER A 155 1.22 -18.29 -15.63
N ASP A 156 0.63 -17.58 -16.60
CA ASP A 156 0.03 -16.25 -16.35
C ASP A 156 -1.14 -16.36 -15.37
N LEU A 157 -1.95 -17.42 -15.47
CA LEU A 157 -3.08 -17.68 -14.56
C LEU A 157 -2.59 -18.02 -13.15
N PHE A 158 -1.59 -18.88 -13.04
CA PHE A 158 -0.99 -19.26 -11.76
C PHE A 158 -0.38 -18.03 -11.04
N ILE A 159 0.39 -17.23 -11.77
CA ILE A 159 1.02 -16.01 -11.26
C ILE A 159 -0.02 -14.97 -10.84
N LEU A 160 -1.13 -14.83 -11.59
CA LEU A 160 -2.25 -13.97 -11.20
C LEU A 160 -2.81 -14.38 -9.83
N GLY A 161 -3.04 -15.69 -9.60
CA GLY A 161 -3.51 -16.21 -8.31
C GLY A 161 -2.55 -15.90 -7.16
N ILE A 162 -1.24 -16.05 -7.38
CA ILE A 162 -0.21 -15.73 -6.36
C ILE A 162 -0.27 -14.24 -5.97
N PHE A 163 -0.26 -13.33 -6.95
CA PHE A 163 -0.27 -11.90 -6.63
C PHE A 163 -1.61 -11.41 -6.09
N ALA A 164 -2.72 -12.01 -6.51
CA ALA A 164 -4.03 -11.78 -5.92
C ALA A 164 -4.05 -12.15 -4.43
N ALA A 165 -3.51 -13.33 -4.08
CA ALA A 165 -3.41 -13.78 -2.69
C ALA A 165 -2.46 -12.88 -1.87
N ALA A 166 -1.28 -12.56 -2.40
CA ALA A 166 -0.33 -11.68 -1.73
C ALA A 166 -0.90 -10.28 -1.49
N GLY A 167 -1.63 -9.72 -2.44
CA GLY A 167 -2.31 -8.45 -2.28
C GLY A 167 -3.39 -8.48 -1.20
N PHE A 168 -4.22 -9.52 -1.19
CA PHE A 168 -5.25 -9.71 -0.16
C PHE A 168 -4.65 -9.95 1.22
N LEU A 169 -3.58 -10.76 1.32
CA LEU A 169 -2.83 -11.00 2.55
C LEU A 169 -2.02 -9.77 3.02
N SER A 170 -1.86 -8.75 2.19
CA SER A 170 -1.32 -7.44 2.60
C SER A 170 -2.42 -6.54 3.20
N LYS A 171 -3.63 -6.56 2.62
CA LYS A 171 -4.79 -5.80 3.11
C LYS A 171 -6.09 -6.28 2.46
N TYR A 172 -7.15 -6.48 3.25
CA TYR A 172 -8.45 -6.93 2.73
C TYR A 172 -9.10 -5.97 1.71
N LEU A 173 -8.77 -4.68 1.73
CA LEU A 173 -9.26 -3.74 0.72
C LEU A 173 -8.82 -4.08 -0.71
N PHE A 174 -7.84 -4.95 -0.88
CA PHE A 174 -7.45 -5.51 -2.17
C PHE A 174 -8.61 -6.24 -2.87
N LEU A 175 -9.59 -6.73 -2.10
CA LEU A 175 -10.80 -7.37 -2.62
C LEU A 175 -11.56 -6.49 -3.63
N TYR A 176 -11.52 -5.15 -3.47
CA TYR A 176 -12.18 -4.24 -4.42
C TYR A 176 -11.58 -4.34 -5.84
N LEU A 177 -10.27 -4.54 -5.95
CA LEU A 177 -9.63 -4.81 -7.24
C LEU A 177 -10.05 -6.19 -7.79
N LEU A 178 -10.03 -7.22 -6.95
CA LEU A 178 -10.38 -8.59 -7.36
C LEU A 178 -11.83 -8.65 -7.86
N ILE A 179 -12.79 -8.10 -7.11
CA ILE A 179 -14.19 -8.01 -7.54
C ILE A 179 -14.30 -7.24 -8.87
N SER A 180 -13.53 -6.16 -9.05
CA SER A 180 -13.57 -5.39 -10.30
C SER A 180 -13.05 -6.19 -11.48
N ILE A 181 -12.00 -6.99 -11.30
CA ILE A 181 -11.47 -7.89 -12.34
C ILE A 181 -12.47 -9.01 -12.63
N ASP A 182 -13.08 -9.60 -11.60
CA ASP A 182 -14.10 -10.64 -11.76
C ASP A 182 -15.35 -10.11 -12.49
N LEU A 183 -15.80 -8.89 -12.15
CA LEU A 183 -16.91 -8.24 -12.85
C LEU A 183 -16.57 -7.96 -14.32
N LEU A 184 -15.32 -7.60 -14.64
CA LEU A 184 -14.85 -7.46 -16.03
C LEU A 184 -14.94 -8.80 -16.75
N PHE A 185 -14.43 -9.88 -16.16
CA PHE A 185 -14.48 -11.22 -16.76
C PHE A 185 -15.93 -11.71 -16.91
N PHE A 186 -16.77 -11.50 -15.91
CA PHE A 186 -18.19 -11.79 -15.98
C PHE A 186 -18.86 -11.04 -17.15
N TYR A 187 -18.60 -9.74 -17.29
CA TYR A 187 -19.12 -8.91 -18.37
C TYR A 187 -18.71 -9.44 -19.74
N LEU A 188 -17.44 -9.81 -19.91
CA LEU A 188 -16.93 -10.37 -21.15
C LEU A 188 -17.56 -11.71 -21.51
N PHE A 189 -17.67 -12.60 -20.52
CA PHE A 189 -18.17 -13.95 -20.73
C PHE A 189 -19.68 -13.99 -20.98
N PHE A 190 -20.46 -13.34 -20.10
CA PHE A 190 -21.92 -13.45 -20.14
C PHE A 190 -22.59 -12.40 -21.04
N ILE A 191 -22.06 -11.15 -21.07
CA ILE A 191 -22.69 -10.06 -21.80
C ILE A 191 -22.14 -9.97 -23.23
N LEU A 192 -20.81 -9.93 -23.38
CA LEU A 192 -20.19 -9.86 -24.71
C LEU A 192 -20.04 -11.22 -25.38
N LYS A 193 -20.36 -12.32 -24.66
CA LYS A 193 -20.26 -13.70 -25.14
C LYS A 193 -18.89 -14.02 -25.79
N ASP A 194 -17.83 -13.44 -25.25
CA ASP A 194 -16.45 -13.69 -25.71
C ASP A 194 -16.03 -15.10 -25.26
N ARG A 195 -16.19 -16.10 -26.15
CA ARG A 195 -15.91 -17.53 -25.89
C ARG A 195 -14.44 -17.85 -25.63
N LYS A 196 -13.57 -16.85 -25.60
CA LYS A 196 -12.15 -17.05 -25.25
C LYS A 196 -11.95 -17.42 -23.80
N PHE A 197 -12.90 -17.10 -22.94
CA PHE A 197 -12.83 -17.40 -21.51
C PHE A 197 -13.20 -18.86 -21.27
N LYS A 198 -12.23 -19.64 -20.82
CA LYS A 198 -12.36 -21.07 -20.52
C LYS A 198 -12.35 -21.27 -18.99
N PHE A 199 -12.79 -22.45 -18.54
CA PHE A 199 -12.69 -22.87 -17.14
C PHE A 199 -11.26 -22.80 -16.56
N SER A 200 -10.22 -22.71 -17.41
CA SER A 200 -8.83 -22.51 -16.96
C SER A 200 -8.61 -21.27 -16.08
N TYR A 201 -9.51 -20.27 -16.15
CA TYR A 201 -9.45 -19.11 -15.25
C TYR A 201 -9.66 -19.47 -13.77
N LEU A 202 -10.33 -20.60 -13.49
CA LEU A 202 -10.46 -21.11 -12.13
C LEU A 202 -9.10 -21.44 -11.51
N ILE A 203 -8.06 -21.70 -12.31
CA ILE A 203 -6.69 -21.91 -11.81
C ILE A 203 -6.24 -20.73 -10.94
N SER A 204 -6.51 -19.49 -11.37
CA SER A 204 -6.14 -18.31 -10.57
C SER A 204 -6.88 -18.27 -9.25
N LEU A 205 -8.16 -18.63 -9.25
CA LEU A 205 -8.99 -18.71 -8.05
C LEU A 205 -8.53 -19.84 -7.11
N GLU A 206 -8.21 -21.02 -7.66
CA GLU A 206 -7.71 -22.15 -6.88
C GLU A 206 -6.40 -21.81 -6.19
N VAL A 207 -5.43 -21.22 -6.93
CA VAL A 207 -4.15 -20.77 -6.35
C VAL A 207 -4.36 -19.71 -5.28
N PHE A 208 -5.23 -18.74 -5.54
CA PHE A 208 -5.61 -17.72 -4.55
C PHE A 208 -6.15 -18.37 -3.27
N LEU A 209 -7.12 -19.25 -3.36
CA LEU A 209 -7.75 -19.90 -2.20
C LEU A 209 -6.76 -20.77 -1.43
N VAL A 210 -5.92 -21.55 -2.12
CA VAL A 210 -4.90 -22.40 -1.47
C VAL A 210 -3.92 -21.56 -0.67
N LEU A 211 -3.47 -20.43 -1.21
CA LEU A 211 -2.52 -19.55 -0.51
C LEU A 211 -3.15 -18.81 0.68
N LEU A 212 -4.47 -18.70 0.73
CA LEU A 212 -5.17 -18.12 1.88
C LEU A 212 -5.38 -19.11 3.04
N ILE A 213 -5.24 -20.41 2.82
CA ILE A 213 -5.57 -21.45 3.83
C ILE A 213 -4.91 -21.17 5.19
N PRO A 214 -3.57 -20.88 5.29
CA PRO A 214 -2.95 -20.64 6.59
C PRO A 214 -3.58 -19.46 7.34
N HIS A 215 -3.87 -18.38 6.63
CA HIS A 215 -4.51 -17.21 7.21
C HIS A 215 -5.96 -17.49 7.63
N LEU A 216 -6.73 -18.27 6.83
CA LEU A 216 -8.10 -18.63 7.15
C LEU A 216 -8.16 -19.52 8.41
N ILE A 217 -7.24 -20.48 8.55
CA ILE A 217 -7.10 -21.30 9.76
C ILE A 217 -6.80 -20.40 10.96
N TRP A 218 -5.85 -19.46 10.81
CA TRP A 218 -5.51 -18.52 11.86
C TRP A 218 -6.73 -17.67 12.28
N LEU A 219 -7.50 -17.14 11.30
CA LEU A 219 -8.71 -16.35 11.56
C LEU A 219 -9.76 -17.13 12.39
N ILE A 220 -9.99 -18.40 12.05
CA ILE A 220 -10.93 -19.25 12.77
C ILE A 220 -10.45 -19.46 14.22
N ASN A 221 -9.16 -19.73 14.41
CA ASN A 221 -8.57 -19.96 15.72
C ASN A 221 -8.47 -18.70 16.60
N ASN A 222 -8.60 -17.51 16.00
CA ASN A 222 -8.54 -16.22 16.70
C ASN A 222 -9.86 -15.44 16.59
N ASP A 223 -11.01 -16.12 16.59
CA ASP A 223 -12.36 -15.55 16.66
C ASP A 223 -12.61 -14.41 15.65
N TYR A 224 -12.00 -14.50 14.46
CA TYR A 224 -12.12 -13.51 13.38
C TYR A 224 -11.76 -12.09 13.81
N VAL A 225 -10.82 -11.93 14.74
CA VAL A 225 -10.44 -10.65 15.37
C VAL A 225 -10.13 -9.55 14.33
N THR A 226 -9.44 -9.88 13.24
CA THR A 226 -9.11 -8.90 12.18
C THR A 226 -10.35 -8.38 11.46
N ILE A 227 -11.35 -9.25 11.24
CA ILE A 227 -12.63 -8.87 10.61
C ILE A 227 -13.44 -8.00 11.57
N SER A 228 -13.54 -8.41 12.83
CA SER A 228 -14.20 -7.64 13.90
C SER A 228 -13.58 -6.25 14.04
N TYR A 229 -12.25 -6.12 13.99
CA TYR A 229 -11.56 -4.83 14.00
C TYR A 229 -11.95 -3.95 12.80
N VAL A 230 -12.00 -4.51 11.58
CA VAL A 230 -12.40 -3.74 10.38
C VAL A 230 -13.84 -3.23 10.52
N LEU A 231 -14.75 -4.07 11.00
CA LEU A 231 -16.16 -3.69 11.22
C LEU A 231 -16.28 -2.61 12.29
N ALA A 232 -15.59 -2.73 13.43
CA ALA A 232 -15.56 -1.73 14.49
C ALA A 232 -14.95 -0.40 14.00
N ARG A 233 -13.90 -0.47 13.17
CA ARG A 233 -13.19 0.71 12.65
C ARG A 233 -13.98 1.48 11.60
N THR A 234 -14.85 0.83 10.86
CA THR A 234 -15.66 1.39 9.77
C THR A 234 -17.09 1.68 10.19
N GLY A 235 -17.61 0.98 11.20
CA GLY A 235 -18.94 1.18 11.75
C GLY A 235 -19.08 2.50 12.52
N SER A 236 -20.24 3.13 12.45
CA SER A 236 -20.64 4.12 13.44
C SER A 236 -21.18 3.38 14.66
N SER A 237 -20.81 3.79 15.86
CA SER A 237 -21.33 3.24 17.13
C SER A 237 -22.86 3.37 17.23
N GLU A 238 -23.47 4.24 16.43
CA GLU A 238 -24.91 4.43 16.33
C GLU A 238 -25.34 4.49 14.86
N PHE A 239 -26.42 3.78 14.52
CA PHE A 239 -27.03 3.86 13.20
C PHE A 239 -27.68 5.24 13.02
N GLN A 240 -27.09 6.05 12.13
CA GLN A 240 -27.65 7.36 11.74
C GLN A 240 -27.81 7.40 10.22
N ILE A 241 -29.04 7.53 9.75
CA ILE A 241 -29.37 7.59 8.32
C ILE A 241 -28.55 8.67 7.60
N ILE A 242 -28.25 9.78 8.25
CA ILE A 242 -27.45 10.88 7.68
C ILE A 242 -26.05 10.43 7.27
N ASN A 243 -25.45 9.45 7.96
CA ASN A 243 -24.12 8.93 7.64
C ASN A 243 -24.07 8.25 6.28
N HIS A 244 -25.18 7.63 5.84
CA HIS A 244 -25.29 6.97 4.53
C HIS A 244 -25.31 7.97 3.35
N ILE A 245 -25.47 9.26 3.62
CA ILE A 245 -25.44 10.33 2.63
C ILE A 245 -24.18 11.18 2.79
N VAL A 246 -23.90 11.64 4.01
CA VAL A 246 -22.80 12.58 4.27
C VAL A 246 -21.44 11.93 4.07
N ASN A 247 -21.21 10.71 4.57
CA ASN A 247 -19.92 10.05 4.49
C ASN A 247 -19.47 9.76 3.04
N PRO A 248 -20.31 9.20 2.14
CA PRO A 248 -19.91 9.02 0.75
C PRO A 248 -19.67 10.34 0.00
N ILE A 249 -20.45 11.40 0.28
CA ILE A 249 -20.22 12.72 -0.31
C ILE A 249 -18.88 13.30 0.16
N LEU A 250 -18.61 13.28 1.46
CA LEU A 250 -17.32 13.71 2.02
C LEU A 250 -16.15 12.89 1.49
N PHE A 251 -16.36 11.60 1.30
CA PHE A 251 -15.36 10.73 0.65
C PHE A 251 -15.02 11.26 -0.75
N LEU A 252 -15.99 11.48 -1.63
CA LEU A 252 -15.77 11.99 -2.98
C LEU A 252 -15.08 13.36 -2.97
N LEU A 253 -15.54 14.30 -2.14
CA LEU A 253 -14.94 15.64 -2.03
C LEU A 253 -13.46 15.57 -1.63
N LYS A 254 -13.12 14.71 -0.66
CA LYS A 254 -11.73 14.49 -0.25
C LYS A 254 -10.89 13.88 -1.38
N GLN A 255 -11.42 12.90 -2.12
CA GLN A 255 -10.71 12.33 -3.26
C GLN A 255 -10.47 13.38 -4.35
N PHE A 256 -11.44 14.23 -4.62
CA PHE A 256 -11.27 15.33 -5.58
C PHE A 256 -10.15 16.29 -5.14
N GLY A 257 -10.13 16.67 -3.86
CA GLY A 257 -9.09 17.52 -3.28
C GLY A 257 -7.68 16.96 -3.44
N ILE A 258 -7.53 15.65 -3.18
CA ILE A 258 -6.25 14.94 -3.32
C ILE A 258 -5.75 14.94 -4.77
N LEU A 259 -6.66 14.83 -5.73
CA LEU A 259 -6.32 14.74 -7.15
C LEU A 259 -6.10 16.12 -7.81
N ILE A 260 -6.23 17.26 -7.10
CA ILE A 260 -6.04 18.59 -7.69
C ILE A 260 -4.67 18.74 -8.37
N PRO A 261 -3.52 18.42 -7.72
CA PRO A 261 -2.22 18.58 -8.40
C PRO A 261 -2.06 17.65 -9.61
N PHE A 262 -2.61 16.43 -9.53
CA PHE A 262 -2.67 15.50 -10.66
C PHE A 262 -3.47 16.10 -11.84
N PHE A 263 -4.62 16.72 -11.58
CA PHE A 263 -5.41 17.37 -12.63
C PHE A 263 -4.68 18.59 -13.21
N ILE A 264 -3.99 19.38 -12.39
CA ILE A 264 -3.17 20.51 -12.87
C ILE A 264 -2.10 20.01 -13.85
N LEU A 265 -1.31 19.01 -13.47
CA LEU A 265 -0.31 18.40 -14.37
C LEU A 265 -0.94 17.88 -15.66
N THR A 266 -2.10 17.25 -15.56
CA THR A 266 -2.84 16.72 -16.71
C THR A 266 -3.29 17.83 -17.68
N ILE A 267 -3.92 18.89 -17.15
CA ILE A 267 -4.45 20.01 -17.95
C ILE A 267 -3.35 20.77 -18.70
N ILE A 268 -2.16 20.87 -18.11
CA ILE A 268 -1.00 21.50 -18.79
C ILE A 268 -0.70 20.79 -20.11
N LEU A 269 -0.84 19.45 -20.16
CA LEU A 269 -0.54 18.66 -21.35
C LEU A 269 -1.66 18.62 -22.38
N ILE A 270 -2.91 18.81 -21.95
CA ILE A 270 -4.07 18.64 -22.80
C ILE A 270 -4.37 19.95 -23.56
N LYS A 271 -4.61 19.85 -24.87
CA LYS A 271 -4.99 20.99 -25.71
C LYS A 271 -6.49 21.31 -25.60
N LYS A 272 -7.32 20.27 -25.55
CA LYS A 272 -8.79 20.38 -25.50
C LYS A 272 -9.35 19.25 -24.62
N LEU A 273 -10.29 19.55 -23.74
CA LEU A 273 -11.00 18.56 -22.94
C LEU A 273 -12.11 17.88 -23.76
N LYS A 274 -11.72 17.16 -24.80
CA LYS A 274 -12.64 16.37 -25.62
C LYS A 274 -12.21 14.91 -25.57
N PHE A 275 -13.04 14.06 -25.01
CA PHE A 275 -12.83 12.61 -25.01
C PHE A 275 -14.13 11.91 -25.41
N LYS A 276 -14.00 10.70 -25.94
CA LYS A 276 -15.14 9.84 -26.25
C LYS A 276 -15.05 8.59 -25.41
N ILE A 277 -16.10 8.34 -24.66
CA ILE A 277 -16.27 7.08 -23.95
C ILE A 277 -16.76 6.04 -24.95
N ASN A 278 -16.02 4.93 -25.08
CA ASN A 278 -16.38 3.84 -25.97
C ASN A 278 -16.19 2.49 -25.25
N PHE A 279 -17.25 1.96 -24.68
CA PHE A 279 -17.23 0.65 -24.01
C PHE A 279 -17.04 -0.55 -24.96
N LYS A 280 -17.06 -0.34 -26.28
CA LYS A 280 -16.68 -1.36 -27.26
C LYS A 280 -15.15 -1.45 -27.43
N ASP A 281 -14.40 -0.43 -26.99
CA ASP A 281 -12.95 -0.44 -26.98
C ASP A 281 -12.46 -1.27 -25.78
N LYS A 282 -11.89 -2.43 -26.06
CA LYS A 282 -11.40 -3.38 -25.03
C LYS A 282 -10.37 -2.75 -24.10
N LYS A 283 -9.46 -1.91 -24.60
CA LYS A 283 -8.44 -1.23 -23.80
C LYS A 283 -9.10 -0.25 -22.81
N PHE A 284 -10.04 0.55 -23.32
CA PHE A 284 -10.81 1.46 -22.46
C PHE A 284 -11.62 0.69 -21.41
N LEU A 285 -12.28 -0.39 -21.82
CA LEU A 285 -13.07 -1.24 -20.91
C LEU A 285 -12.20 -1.77 -19.76
N PHE A 286 -11.05 -2.35 -20.08
CA PHE A 286 -10.10 -2.82 -19.06
C PHE A 286 -9.69 -1.69 -18.10
N LEU A 287 -9.25 -0.55 -18.63
CA LEU A 287 -8.84 0.60 -17.84
C LEU A 287 -9.97 1.15 -16.96
N PHE A 288 -11.21 1.12 -17.45
CA PHE A 288 -12.38 1.53 -16.70
C PHE A 288 -12.61 0.62 -15.49
N PHE A 289 -12.55 -0.70 -15.70
CA PHE A 289 -12.79 -1.65 -14.63
C PHE A 289 -11.70 -1.60 -13.54
N ILE A 290 -10.43 -1.44 -13.89
CA ILE A 290 -9.35 -1.42 -12.89
C ILE A 290 -9.21 -0.07 -12.15
N ASN A 291 -9.75 1.04 -12.68
CA ASN A 291 -9.62 2.37 -12.06
C ASN A 291 -10.93 2.89 -11.48
N ILE A 292 -12.05 2.75 -12.20
CA ILE A 292 -13.31 3.40 -11.84
C ILE A 292 -14.21 2.47 -11.02
N VAL A 293 -14.29 1.19 -11.39
CA VAL A 293 -15.16 0.25 -10.66
C VAL A 293 -14.75 0.08 -9.21
N PRO A 294 -13.46 -0.07 -8.81
CA PRO A 294 -13.07 -0.11 -7.41
C PRO A 294 -13.50 1.14 -6.62
N LEU A 295 -13.42 2.33 -7.23
CA LEU A 295 -13.87 3.59 -6.62
C LEU A 295 -15.39 3.60 -6.42
N ILE A 296 -16.15 3.13 -7.41
CA ILE A 296 -17.61 2.99 -7.31
C ILE A 296 -17.97 2.02 -6.19
N LEU A 297 -17.31 0.86 -6.14
CA LEU A 297 -17.56 -0.13 -5.08
C LEU A 297 -17.27 0.45 -3.70
N MET A 298 -16.19 1.20 -3.54
CA MET A 298 -15.86 1.86 -2.27
C MET A 298 -16.90 2.93 -1.89
N PHE A 299 -17.35 3.73 -2.86
CA PHE A 299 -18.43 4.69 -2.66
C PHE A 299 -19.73 4.01 -2.23
N VAL A 300 -20.12 2.93 -2.92
CA VAL A 300 -21.31 2.14 -2.59
C VAL A 300 -21.18 1.53 -1.18
N THR A 301 -20.00 1.02 -0.82
CA THR A 301 -19.76 0.51 0.55
C THR A 301 -19.98 1.60 1.60
N SER A 302 -19.43 2.81 1.38
CA SER A 302 -19.67 3.94 2.27
C SER A 302 -21.15 4.31 2.36
N MET A 303 -21.86 4.28 1.24
CA MET A 303 -23.30 4.58 1.18
C MET A 303 -24.14 3.53 1.89
N VAL A 304 -23.85 2.23 1.67
CA VAL A 304 -24.63 1.12 2.24
C VAL A 304 -24.37 0.95 3.73
N LEU A 305 -23.12 1.08 4.17
CA LEU A 305 -22.72 0.87 5.56
C LEU A 305 -22.73 2.16 6.40
N GLY A 306 -22.93 3.34 5.80
CA GLY A 306 -22.78 4.63 6.49
C GLY A 306 -21.35 4.89 6.99
N SER A 307 -20.35 4.17 6.46
CA SER A 307 -19.00 4.15 7.01
C SER A 307 -18.12 5.30 6.53
N LYS A 308 -17.22 5.79 7.41
CA LYS A 308 -16.20 6.79 7.08
C LYS A 308 -15.00 6.13 6.42
N ILE A 309 -14.79 6.37 5.13
CA ILE A 309 -13.61 5.91 4.41
C ILE A 309 -12.42 6.85 4.69
N ARG A 310 -11.31 6.27 5.17
CA ARG A 310 -10.06 7.03 5.35
C ARG A 310 -9.41 7.28 4.01
N THR A 311 -8.99 8.52 3.79
CA THR A 311 -8.40 8.96 2.50
C THR A 311 -7.20 8.13 2.07
N MET A 312 -6.31 7.80 2.99
CA MET A 312 -5.09 7.02 2.72
C MET A 312 -5.36 5.58 2.26
N TRP A 313 -6.56 5.04 2.52
CA TRP A 313 -6.92 3.71 2.03
C TRP A 313 -7.00 3.65 0.51
N MET A 314 -7.13 4.80 -0.14
CA MET A 314 -7.25 4.90 -1.60
C MET A 314 -5.91 4.89 -2.33
N THR A 315 -4.80 4.78 -1.62
CA THR A 315 -3.45 4.76 -2.21
C THR A 315 -3.32 3.85 -3.43
N PRO A 316 -3.65 2.54 -3.39
CA PRO A 316 -3.49 1.68 -4.56
C PRO A 316 -4.53 1.92 -5.67
N PHE A 317 -5.69 2.50 -5.33
CA PHE A 317 -6.80 2.69 -6.28
C PHE A 317 -6.46 3.67 -7.42
N TYR A 318 -5.52 4.58 -7.19
CA TYR A 318 -5.10 5.58 -8.17
C TYR A 318 -3.87 5.17 -8.98
N LEU A 319 -3.31 3.97 -8.73
CA LEU A 319 -2.03 3.58 -9.31
C LEU A 319 -2.03 3.62 -10.86
N PHE A 320 -3.14 3.30 -11.48
CA PHE A 320 -3.28 3.31 -12.95
C PHE A 320 -4.10 4.49 -13.49
N ILE A 321 -4.47 5.48 -12.66
CA ILE A 321 -5.29 6.62 -13.08
C ILE A 321 -4.57 7.46 -14.15
N GLY A 322 -3.24 7.61 -14.05
CA GLY A 322 -2.44 8.29 -15.05
C GLY A 322 -2.53 7.64 -16.42
N LEU A 323 -2.49 6.30 -16.48
CA LEU A 323 -2.66 5.55 -17.72
C LEU A 323 -4.08 5.74 -18.29
N LEU A 324 -5.14 5.66 -17.48
CA LEU A 324 -6.51 5.89 -17.93
C LEU A 324 -6.66 7.28 -18.53
N VAL A 325 -6.17 8.31 -17.85
CA VAL A 325 -6.28 9.70 -18.31
C VAL A 325 -5.50 9.91 -19.61
N ILE A 326 -4.26 9.44 -19.69
CA ILE A 326 -3.47 9.52 -20.92
C ILE A 326 -4.14 8.76 -22.06
N TYR A 327 -4.74 7.61 -21.80
CA TYR A 327 -5.47 6.85 -22.82
C TYR A 327 -6.65 7.63 -23.40
N LEU A 328 -7.47 8.26 -22.53
CA LEU A 328 -8.62 9.05 -22.93
C LEU A 328 -8.23 10.28 -23.75
N PHE A 329 -7.13 10.93 -23.42
CA PHE A 329 -6.69 12.18 -24.02
C PHE A 329 -5.52 12.03 -25.00
N LYS A 330 -5.08 10.81 -25.37
CA LYS A 330 -3.88 10.56 -26.19
C LYS A 330 -3.79 11.38 -27.47
N THR A 331 -4.93 11.64 -28.13
CA THR A 331 -5.01 12.45 -29.35
C THR A 331 -5.02 13.97 -29.09
N GLN A 332 -5.20 14.38 -27.83
CA GLN A 332 -5.26 15.77 -27.39
C GLN A 332 -3.99 16.24 -26.69
N ILE A 333 -3.06 15.34 -26.43
CA ILE A 333 -1.79 15.65 -25.76
C ILE A 333 -0.92 16.48 -26.69
N ASN A 334 -0.43 17.61 -26.17
CA ASN A 334 0.40 18.55 -26.91
C ASN A 334 1.83 18.57 -26.32
N PHE A 335 2.73 17.83 -26.95
CA PHE A 335 4.13 17.81 -26.54
C PHE A 335 4.88 19.15 -26.69
N LYS A 336 4.31 20.15 -27.39
CA LYS A 336 4.88 21.51 -27.37
C LYS A 336 4.83 22.13 -25.97
N LYS A 337 3.94 21.66 -25.10
CA LYS A 337 3.83 22.09 -23.70
C LYS A 337 4.64 21.25 -22.73
N ILE A 338 5.46 20.32 -23.23
CA ILE A 338 6.23 19.40 -22.38
C ILE A 338 7.16 20.13 -21.41
N ASN A 339 7.72 21.26 -21.81
CA ASN A 339 8.59 22.06 -20.93
C ASN A 339 7.81 22.59 -19.73
N ASN A 340 6.60 23.14 -19.94
CA ASN A 340 5.76 23.63 -18.83
C ASN A 340 5.36 22.48 -17.89
N PHE A 341 5.00 21.33 -18.45
CA PHE A 341 4.76 20.13 -17.65
C PHE A 341 5.99 19.73 -16.87
N SER A 342 7.17 19.70 -17.50
CA SER A 342 8.42 19.32 -16.84
C SER A 342 8.77 20.29 -15.70
N TYR A 343 8.56 21.58 -15.85
CA TYR A 343 8.79 22.55 -14.76
C TYR A 343 7.83 22.33 -13.58
N CYS A 344 6.52 22.14 -13.84
CA CYS A 344 5.57 21.85 -12.78
C CYS A 344 5.84 20.49 -12.12
N PHE A 345 6.17 19.47 -12.90
CA PHE A 345 6.56 18.16 -12.39
C PHE A 345 7.82 18.26 -11.50
N LEU A 346 8.89 18.90 -11.99
CA LEU A 346 10.13 19.05 -11.22
C LEU A 346 9.90 19.85 -9.94
N PHE A 347 9.06 20.88 -10.01
CA PHE A 347 8.67 21.61 -8.80
C PHE A 347 8.03 20.68 -7.77
N LEU A 348 7.03 19.91 -8.13
CA LEU A 348 6.37 18.97 -7.20
C LEU A 348 7.35 17.91 -6.71
N PHE A 349 8.12 17.33 -7.60
CA PHE A 349 9.07 16.25 -7.31
C PHE A 349 10.16 16.66 -6.31
N LEU A 350 10.66 17.89 -6.39
CA LEU A 350 11.68 18.42 -5.48
C LEU A 350 11.06 19.09 -4.25
N PHE A 351 9.91 19.75 -4.41
CA PHE A 351 9.24 20.45 -3.32
C PHE A 351 8.66 19.49 -2.27
N SER A 352 8.10 18.36 -2.70
CA SER A 352 7.48 17.40 -1.77
C SER A 352 8.45 16.84 -0.72
N PRO A 353 9.65 16.31 -1.06
CA PRO A 353 10.61 15.86 -0.04
C PRO A 353 11.20 17.01 0.78
N PHE A 354 11.38 18.20 0.18
CA PHE A 354 11.78 19.40 0.92
C PHE A 354 10.72 19.77 1.97
N LEU A 355 9.44 19.82 1.58
CA LEU A 355 8.34 20.12 2.48
C LEU A 355 8.22 19.07 3.59
N TYR A 356 8.39 17.79 3.25
CA TYR A 356 8.43 16.71 4.24
C TYR A 356 9.54 16.96 5.27
N GLY A 357 10.76 17.20 4.83
CA GLY A 357 11.89 17.49 5.70
C GLY A 357 11.67 18.73 6.55
N TYR A 358 11.16 19.81 5.96
CA TYR A 358 10.84 21.04 6.68
C TYR A 358 9.81 20.79 7.81
N ILE A 359 8.70 20.11 7.51
CA ILE A 359 7.67 19.76 8.51
C ILE A 359 8.26 18.84 9.59
N SER A 360 9.10 17.87 9.19
CA SER A 360 9.73 16.96 10.14
C SER A 360 10.71 17.63 11.10
N ILE A 361 11.33 18.73 10.70
CA ILE A 361 12.27 19.48 11.56
C ILE A 361 11.54 20.53 12.41
N THR A 362 10.50 21.18 11.87
CA THR A 362 9.90 22.37 12.51
C THR A 362 8.66 22.07 13.34
N LYS A 363 8.00 20.93 13.13
CA LYS A 363 6.78 20.56 13.85
C LYS A 363 7.14 19.59 14.98
N ASP A 364 6.80 19.96 16.21
CA ASP A 364 7.01 19.15 17.40
C ASP A 364 5.91 18.08 17.60
N ASP A 365 6.14 17.15 18.52
CA ASP A 365 5.20 16.12 18.97
C ASP A 365 4.70 15.13 17.89
N LYS A 366 5.55 14.84 16.89
CA LYS A 366 5.26 13.78 15.92
C LYS A 366 5.62 12.40 16.47
N ARG A 367 5.00 11.37 15.95
CA ARG A 367 5.37 9.98 16.23
C ARG A 367 6.85 9.69 15.90
N THR A 368 7.38 10.34 14.86
CA THR A 368 8.77 10.21 14.45
C THR A 368 9.78 10.94 15.37
N ASP A 369 9.31 11.70 16.36
CA ASP A 369 10.15 12.34 17.40
C ASP A 369 10.21 11.52 18.68
N TYR A 370 9.49 10.40 18.74
CA TYR A 370 9.46 9.53 19.93
C TYR A 370 10.85 8.97 20.22
N PRO A 371 11.34 9.09 21.49
CA PRO A 371 12.68 8.66 21.86
C PRO A 371 12.76 7.14 22.12
N GLY A 372 12.28 6.32 21.15
CA GLY A 372 12.14 4.87 21.33
C GLY A 372 13.46 4.17 21.68
N LYS A 373 14.56 4.58 21.04
CA LYS A 373 15.88 4.02 21.32
C LYS A 373 16.37 4.34 22.73
N GLN A 374 16.21 5.59 23.18
CA GLN A 374 16.63 6.02 24.53
C GLN A 374 15.81 5.33 25.61
N ILE A 375 14.52 5.09 25.37
CA ILE A 375 13.65 4.35 26.30
C ILE A 375 14.09 2.89 26.35
N ALA A 376 14.34 2.24 25.21
CA ALA A 376 14.83 0.87 25.17
C ALA A 376 16.18 0.70 25.85
N GLU A 377 17.11 1.67 25.71
CA GLU A 377 18.39 1.66 26.42
C GLU A 377 18.23 1.74 27.94
N LYS A 378 17.26 2.54 28.44
CA LYS A 378 16.94 2.60 29.87
C LYS A 378 16.33 1.30 30.39
N VAL A 379 15.35 0.75 29.66
CA VAL A 379 14.71 -0.53 30.00
C VAL A 379 15.74 -1.67 30.04
N GLN A 380 16.64 -1.70 29.02
CA GLN A 380 17.72 -2.70 28.99
C GLN A 380 18.66 -2.56 30.16
N TYR A 381 19.04 -1.32 30.53
CA TYR A 381 19.91 -1.08 31.68
C TYR A 381 19.26 -1.55 33.02
N GLU A 382 18.00 -1.21 33.23
CA GLU A 382 17.27 -1.66 34.43
C GLU A 382 17.12 -3.18 34.48
N TRP A 383 16.87 -3.82 33.31
CA TRP A 383 16.80 -5.26 33.19
C TRP A 383 18.13 -5.92 33.58
N ASP A 384 19.24 -5.48 32.98
CA ASP A 384 20.59 -6.03 33.18
C ASP A 384 21.09 -5.84 34.63
N GLN A 385 20.48 -4.95 35.45
CA GLN A 385 20.79 -4.82 36.89
C GLN A 385 20.09 -5.86 37.75
N ASN A 386 18.99 -6.45 37.29
CA ASN A 386 18.15 -7.34 38.09
C ASN A 386 18.17 -8.78 37.56
N PHE A 387 18.49 -9.01 36.30
CA PHE A 387 18.38 -10.32 35.67
C PHE A 387 19.53 -10.57 34.67
N ASP A 388 19.94 -11.83 34.56
CA ASP A 388 21.03 -12.27 33.68
C ASP A 388 20.51 -12.75 32.30
N GLU A 389 19.23 -13.15 32.23
CA GLU A 389 18.65 -13.67 30.95
C GLU A 389 18.20 -12.55 30.02
N PRO A 390 18.27 -12.77 28.68
CA PRO A 390 17.79 -11.77 27.73
C PRO A 390 16.27 -11.61 27.80
N ILE A 391 15.77 -10.39 27.60
CA ILE A 391 14.33 -10.10 27.51
C ILE A 391 13.75 -10.93 26.37
N GLY A 392 12.74 -11.76 26.62
CA GLY A 392 12.10 -12.65 25.68
C GLY A 392 10.80 -12.09 25.10
N PHE A 393 10.06 -11.30 25.89
CA PHE A 393 8.79 -10.71 25.47
C PHE A 393 8.62 -9.27 25.94
N VAL A 394 7.75 -8.54 25.26
CA VAL A 394 7.24 -7.21 25.63
C VAL A 394 5.72 -7.22 25.55
N ILE A 395 5.05 -6.67 26.55
CA ILE A 395 3.60 -6.55 26.66
C ILE A 395 3.24 -5.08 26.77
N GLY A 396 2.20 -4.64 26.05
CA GLY A 396 1.71 -3.27 26.01
C GLY A 396 1.06 -2.96 24.68
N ASN A 397 0.71 -1.69 24.46
CA ASN A 397 0.17 -1.27 23.16
C ASN A 397 1.22 -1.40 22.04
N GLU A 398 0.76 -1.55 20.77
CA GLU A 398 1.65 -1.79 19.62
C GLU A 398 2.70 -0.68 19.43
N TRP A 399 2.39 0.56 19.85
CA TRP A 399 3.33 1.67 19.72
C TRP A 399 4.47 1.59 20.74
N ASN A 400 4.13 1.57 22.02
CA ASN A 400 5.13 1.62 23.10
C ASN A 400 5.93 0.31 23.17
N ALA A 401 5.23 -0.82 23.27
CA ALA A 401 5.85 -2.14 23.33
C ALA A 401 6.51 -2.52 21.99
N GLY A 402 5.95 -2.09 20.85
CA GLY A 402 6.55 -2.27 19.54
C GLY A 402 7.88 -1.53 19.39
N ASN A 403 8.01 -0.30 19.91
CA ASN A 403 9.28 0.42 19.97
C ASN A 403 10.32 -0.32 20.81
N LEU A 404 9.91 -0.87 21.97
CA LEU A 404 10.82 -1.68 22.78
C LEU A 404 11.25 -2.96 22.05
N SER A 405 10.30 -3.71 21.47
CA SER A 405 10.61 -4.88 20.67
C SER A 405 11.59 -4.57 19.54
N TYR A 406 11.43 -3.40 18.88
CA TYR A 406 12.29 -2.96 17.78
C TYR A 406 13.71 -2.58 18.24
N HIS A 407 13.85 -1.86 19.35
CA HIS A 407 15.14 -1.29 19.79
C HIS A 407 15.92 -2.13 20.78
N LEU A 408 15.26 -3.07 21.51
CA LEU A 408 15.93 -3.96 22.46
C LEU A 408 16.84 -4.97 21.73
N LYS A 409 17.98 -5.29 22.34
CA LYS A 409 19.03 -6.13 21.74
C LYS A 409 18.56 -7.56 21.41
N SER A 410 17.69 -8.12 22.26
CA SER A 410 17.20 -9.49 22.12
C SER A 410 16.08 -9.66 21.10
N ARG A 411 15.52 -8.57 20.53
CA ARG A 411 14.33 -8.61 19.67
C ARG A 411 13.18 -9.37 20.33
N PRO A 412 12.70 -8.94 21.51
CA PRO A 412 11.64 -9.65 22.22
C PRO A 412 10.33 -9.65 21.42
N LYS A 413 9.54 -10.72 21.58
CA LYS A 413 8.23 -10.84 20.95
C LYS A 413 7.23 -9.87 21.57
N TRP A 414 6.39 -9.27 20.74
CA TRP A 414 5.25 -8.48 21.20
C TRP A 414 4.07 -9.40 21.53
N GLU A 415 3.60 -9.39 22.77
CA GLU A 415 2.57 -10.30 23.30
C GLU A 415 1.23 -9.59 23.60
N GLY A 416 0.97 -8.48 22.92
CA GLY A 416 -0.29 -7.75 23.04
C GLY A 416 -0.38 -6.84 24.25
N PHE A 417 -1.60 -6.61 24.74
CA PHE A 417 -1.89 -5.70 25.85
C PHE A 417 -1.72 -6.34 27.22
N VAL A 418 -1.42 -5.54 28.24
CA VAL A 418 -1.26 -6.01 29.63
C VAL A 418 -2.55 -6.61 30.18
N GLU A 419 -3.70 -5.95 29.94
CA GLU A 419 -5.00 -6.42 30.42
C GLU A 419 -5.39 -7.76 29.76
N GLY A 420 -5.65 -8.76 30.58
CA GLY A 420 -6.03 -10.09 30.13
C GLY A 420 -4.88 -10.94 29.58
N ASN A 421 -3.64 -10.48 29.68
CA ASN A 421 -2.49 -11.26 29.23
C ASN A 421 -2.08 -12.30 30.28
N ASN A 422 -2.20 -13.59 29.92
CA ASN A 422 -1.86 -14.71 30.80
C ASN A 422 -0.35 -14.99 30.87
N ILE A 423 0.46 -14.42 29.98
CA ILE A 423 1.92 -14.68 29.90
C ILE A 423 2.63 -14.22 31.16
N LEU A 424 2.17 -13.16 31.83
CA LEU A 424 2.74 -12.73 33.08
C LEU A 424 2.64 -13.80 34.20
N ASN A 425 1.61 -14.64 34.16
CA ASN A 425 1.47 -15.75 35.13
C ASN A 425 2.45 -16.91 34.84
N GLU A 426 2.92 -17.00 33.61
CA GLU A 426 3.84 -18.02 33.15
C GLU A 426 5.28 -17.49 33.00
N ALA A 427 5.47 -16.19 33.19
CA ALA A 427 6.78 -15.58 33.11
C ALA A 427 7.72 -16.12 34.20
N LYS A 428 8.99 -16.31 33.85
CA LYS A 428 10.04 -16.63 34.83
C LYS A 428 10.43 -15.37 35.62
N GLU A 429 10.67 -14.30 34.90
CA GLU A 429 11.07 -13.00 35.40
C GLU A 429 10.39 -11.91 34.62
N TYR A 430 9.95 -10.80 35.23
CA TYR A 430 9.41 -9.65 34.52
C TYR A 430 9.50 -8.36 35.35
N ILE A 431 9.52 -7.24 34.62
CA ILE A 431 9.39 -5.88 35.19
C ILE A 431 8.29 -5.16 34.43
N CYS A 432 7.41 -4.46 35.14
CA CYS A 432 6.42 -3.59 34.57
C CYS A 432 6.71 -2.13 34.93
N ILE A 433 6.63 -1.24 33.95
CA ILE A 433 6.73 0.21 34.06
C ILE A 433 5.51 0.78 33.40
N ASP A 434 4.62 1.40 34.16
CA ASP A 434 3.31 1.89 33.69
C ASP A 434 2.48 0.76 33.02
N ASP A 435 2.13 0.94 31.76
CA ASP A 435 1.33 0.02 30.94
C ASP A 435 2.19 -0.94 30.07
N ILE A 436 3.48 -1.04 30.34
CA ILE A 436 4.41 -1.89 29.60
C ILE A 436 5.09 -2.87 30.53
N CYS A 437 5.13 -4.14 30.17
CA CYS A 437 5.91 -5.15 30.86
C CYS A 437 6.93 -5.78 29.91
N VAL A 438 8.12 -6.08 30.44
CA VAL A 438 9.15 -6.87 29.74
C VAL A 438 9.50 -8.07 30.60
N GLY A 439 9.80 -9.22 29.98
CA GLY A 439 10.08 -10.42 30.76
C GLY A 439 10.69 -11.55 29.96
N THR A 440 10.93 -12.69 30.66
CA THR A 440 11.42 -13.95 30.07
C THR A 440 10.39 -15.05 30.24
N TYR A 441 10.33 -15.95 29.27
CA TYR A 441 9.53 -17.17 29.35
C TYR A 441 10.16 -18.17 30.33
N LYS A 442 9.33 -19.04 30.97
CA LYS A 442 9.79 -20.18 31.75
C LYS A 442 10.53 -21.21 30.94
#